data_7f647e06268cfa1185f72e9d3551b192
#
_entry.id   7f647e06268cfa1185f72e9d3551b192
#
_cell.length_a   1.000
_cell.length_b   1.000
_cell.length_c   1.000
_cell.angle_alpha   90.00
_cell.angle_beta   90.00
_cell.angle_gamma   90.00
#
_symmetry.space_group_name_H-M   'P 1'
#
loop_
_entity.id
_entity.type
_entity.pdbx_description
1 polymer ?
#
loop_
_entity_poly.entity_id
_entity_poly.type
_entity_poly.pdbx_seq_one_letter_code
_entity_poly.pdbx_strand_id
1 'polypeptide(L)'
;MSWLEDITSSIKYIEGHLTDELTLEKIAAKINLSPFYFQKGFSILCGITVSEYIRNRRLSLAGRDLQKQLVKIKFVSRLNTPAY
;
A
#
# COMPACT_ATOMS: atom_id res chain seq x y z
N MET A 1 4.35 -3.57 -24.08
CA MET A 1 3.67 -2.88 -22.98
C MET A 1 4.68 -2.15 -22.12
N SER A 2 4.26 -1.03 -21.58
CA SER A 2 5.14 -0.23 -20.73
C SER A 2 5.22 -0.84 -19.33
N TRP A 3 6.41 -0.91 -18.79
CA TRP A 3 6.65 -1.36 -17.43
C TRP A 3 5.91 -0.50 -16.41
N LEU A 4 5.88 0.80 -16.66
CA LEU A 4 5.15 1.74 -15.82
C LEU A 4 3.66 1.47 -15.84
N GLU A 5 3.11 1.13 -17.00
CA GLU A 5 1.70 0.76 -17.08
C GLU A 5 1.39 -0.50 -16.30
N ASP A 6 2.28 -1.48 -16.33
CA ASP A 6 2.09 -2.71 -15.59
C ASP A 6 2.07 -2.45 -14.09
N ILE A 7 2.98 -1.62 -13.61
CA ILE A 7 3.01 -1.28 -12.18
C ILE A 7 1.77 -0.48 -11.79
N THR A 8 1.35 0.46 -12.63
CA THR A 8 0.13 1.23 -12.39
C THR A 8 -1.08 0.32 -12.32
N SER A 9 -1.17 -0.64 -13.22
CA SER A 9 -2.26 -1.62 -13.21
C SER A 9 -2.26 -2.45 -11.94
N SER A 10 -1.07 -2.82 -11.46
CA SER A 10 -0.98 -3.60 -10.22
C SER A 10 -1.49 -2.80 -9.03
N ILE A 11 -1.19 -1.52 -8.99
CA ILE A 11 -1.66 -0.65 -7.91
C ILE A 11 -3.17 -0.55 -7.93
N LYS A 12 -3.76 -0.39 -9.10
CA LYS A 12 -5.22 -0.36 -9.22
C LYS A 12 -5.85 -1.66 -8.73
N TYR A 13 -5.25 -2.78 -9.09
CA TYR A 13 -5.75 -4.07 -8.63
C TYR A 13 -5.65 -4.19 -7.11
N ILE A 14 -4.53 -3.78 -6.54
CA ILE A 14 -4.32 -3.81 -5.09
C ILE A 14 -5.35 -2.94 -4.38
N GLU A 15 -5.55 -1.72 -4.86
CA GLU A 15 -6.49 -0.79 -4.24
C GLU A 15 -7.93 -1.32 -4.25
N GLY A 16 -8.30 -2.04 -5.30
CA GLY A 16 -9.63 -2.62 -5.39
C GLY A 16 -9.82 -3.88 -4.57
N HIS A 17 -8.75 -4.44 -4.01
CA HIS A 17 -8.81 -5.73 -3.31
C HIS A 17 -8.11 -5.70 -1.96
N LEU A 18 -8.03 -4.53 -1.34
CA LEU A 18 -7.32 -4.40 -0.06
C LEU A 18 -7.93 -5.23 1.06
N THR A 19 -9.24 -5.49 1.00
CA THR A 19 -9.91 -6.31 2.00
C THR A 19 -9.85 -7.79 1.67
N ASP A 20 -9.35 -8.15 0.50
CA ASP A 20 -9.24 -9.52 0.07
C ASP A 20 -7.85 -10.06 0.40
N GLU A 21 -7.70 -11.37 0.20
CA GLU A 21 -6.38 -11.97 0.33
C GLU A 21 -5.53 -11.58 -0.89
N LEU A 22 -4.47 -10.85 -0.65
CA LEU A 22 -3.55 -10.42 -1.70
C LEU A 22 -2.22 -11.13 -1.53
N THR A 23 -1.77 -11.79 -2.60
CA THR A 23 -0.44 -12.37 -2.63
C THR A 23 0.33 -11.81 -3.80
N LEU A 24 1.64 -11.82 -3.68
CA LEU A 24 2.52 -11.35 -4.76
C LEU A 24 2.21 -12.10 -6.05
N GLU A 25 2.00 -13.41 -5.95
CA GLU A 25 1.72 -14.26 -7.09
C GLU A 25 0.41 -13.89 -7.78
N LYS A 26 -0.63 -13.61 -7.00
CA LYS A 26 -1.93 -13.22 -7.57
C LYS A 26 -1.84 -11.91 -8.33
N ILE A 27 -1.15 -10.95 -7.75
CA ILE A 27 -1.02 -9.63 -8.37
C ILE A 27 -0.21 -9.73 -9.65
N ALA A 28 0.92 -10.44 -9.59
CA ALA A 28 1.79 -10.60 -10.74
C ALA A 28 1.05 -11.31 -11.88
N ALA A 29 0.23 -12.30 -11.55
CA ALA A 29 -0.54 -13.02 -12.56
C ALA A 29 -1.52 -12.10 -13.28
N LYS A 30 -2.11 -11.15 -12.56
CA LYS A 30 -3.07 -10.22 -13.15
C LYS A 30 -2.43 -9.30 -14.19
N ILE A 31 -1.16 -9.00 -14.02
CA ILE A 31 -0.44 -8.12 -14.94
C ILE A 31 0.49 -8.88 -15.85
N ASN A 32 0.39 -10.21 -15.86
CA ASN A 32 1.18 -11.08 -16.74
C ASN A 32 2.68 -10.92 -16.58
N LEU A 33 3.13 -10.73 -15.32
CA LEU A 33 4.53 -10.66 -14.98
C LEU A 33 4.88 -11.78 -14.02
N SER A 34 6.15 -12.18 -14.02
CA SER A 34 6.62 -13.10 -12.99
C SER A 34 6.63 -12.35 -11.65
N PRO A 35 6.41 -13.06 -10.54
CA PRO A 35 6.47 -12.42 -9.22
C PRO A 35 7.78 -11.71 -8.96
N PHE A 36 8.89 -12.28 -9.42
CA PHE A 36 10.20 -11.69 -9.22
C PHE A 36 10.32 -10.33 -9.94
N TYR A 37 9.94 -10.29 -11.20
CA TYR A 37 10.00 -9.04 -11.97
C TYR A 37 9.06 -8.01 -11.42
N PHE A 38 7.88 -8.42 -11.04
CA PHE A 38 6.90 -7.50 -10.47
C PHE A 38 7.44 -6.89 -9.18
N GLN A 39 7.92 -7.73 -8.27
CA GLN A 39 8.43 -7.27 -6.99
C GLN A 39 9.59 -6.28 -7.17
N LYS A 40 10.52 -6.62 -8.04
CA LYS A 40 11.68 -5.78 -8.29
C LYS A 40 11.27 -4.46 -8.91
N GLY A 41 10.40 -4.50 -9.92
CA GLY A 41 9.95 -3.30 -10.60
C GLY A 41 9.16 -2.38 -9.69
N PHE A 42 8.30 -2.96 -8.89
CA PHE A 42 7.51 -2.19 -7.94
C PHE A 42 8.42 -1.46 -6.95
N SER A 43 9.38 -2.16 -6.39
CA SER A 43 10.30 -1.57 -5.41
C SER A 43 11.13 -0.44 -6.00
N ILE A 44 11.55 -0.59 -7.24
CA ILE A 44 12.34 0.45 -7.90
C ILE A 44 11.50 1.70 -8.15
N LEU A 45 10.27 1.53 -8.62
CA LEU A 45 9.41 2.68 -8.93
C LEU A 45 8.81 3.32 -7.70
N CYS A 46 8.40 2.52 -6.72
CA CYS A 46 7.65 3.01 -5.57
C CYS A 46 8.52 3.26 -4.34
N GLY A 47 9.72 2.73 -4.32
CA GLY A 47 10.64 2.92 -3.20
C GLY A 47 10.36 2.05 -1.99
N ILE A 48 9.30 1.25 -2.02
CA ILE A 48 8.96 0.31 -0.95
C ILE A 48 8.55 -1.01 -1.57
N THR A 49 8.52 -2.06 -0.77
CA THR A 49 8.10 -3.36 -1.27
C THR A 49 6.60 -3.42 -1.45
N VAL A 50 6.15 -4.38 -2.27
CA VAL A 50 4.71 -4.62 -2.46
C VAL A 50 4.04 -4.90 -1.13
N SER A 51 4.66 -5.73 -0.30
CA SER A 51 4.11 -6.09 1.01
C SER A 51 3.97 -4.88 1.91
N GLU A 52 4.97 -4.01 1.92
CA GLU A 52 4.90 -2.78 2.70
C GLU A 52 3.80 -1.86 2.21
N TYR A 53 3.65 -1.74 0.90
CA TYR A 53 2.60 -0.92 0.32
C TYR A 53 1.23 -1.43 0.74
N ILE A 54 0.98 -2.72 0.60
CA ILE A 54 -0.30 -3.32 0.97
C ILE A 54 -0.57 -3.11 2.46
N ARG A 55 0.42 -3.35 3.30
CA ARG A 55 0.27 -3.18 4.74
C ARG A 55 -0.06 -1.74 5.09
N ASN A 56 0.66 -0.80 4.51
CA ASN A 56 0.44 0.62 4.78
C ASN A 56 -0.95 1.05 4.34
N ARG A 57 -1.41 0.57 3.19
CA ARG A 57 -2.74 0.92 2.70
C ARG A 57 -3.83 0.30 3.57
N ARG A 58 -3.62 -0.94 4.01
CA ARG A 58 -4.57 -1.60 4.90
C ARG A 58 -4.67 -0.90 6.24
N LEU A 59 -3.54 -0.44 6.76
CA LEU A 59 -3.54 0.33 8.01
C LEU A 59 -4.27 1.65 7.83
N SER A 60 -4.10 2.32 6.71
CA SER A 60 -4.82 3.55 6.41
C SER A 60 -6.33 3.33 6.39
N LEU A 61 -6.77 2.24 5.74
CA LEU A 61 -8.19 1.92 5.69
C LEU A 61 -8.75 1.58 7.06
N ALA A 62 -8.03 0.74 7.80
CA ALA A 62 -8.46 0.36 9.14
C ALA A 62 -8.54 1.57 10.07
N GLY A 63 -7.59 2.49 9.93
CA GLY A 63 -7.57 3.69 10.74
C GLY A 63 -8.68 4.67 10.43
N ARG A 64 -9.30 4.55 9.27
CA ARG A 64 -10.33 5.48 8.85
C ARG A 64 -11.55 5.44 9.77
N ASP A 65 -11.94 4.24 10.18
CA ASP A 65 -13.10 4.07 11.05
C ASP A 65 -12.83 4.58 12.46
N LEU A 66 -11.57 4.54 12.88
CA LEU A 66 -11.17 5.00 14.20
C LEU A 66 -10.67 6.44 14.17
N GLN A 67 -10.69 7.07 13.02
CA GLN A 67 -10.07 8.36 12.83
C GLN A 67 -10.63 9.43 13.75
N LYS A 68 -11.93 9.41 13.98
CA LYS A 68 -12.56 10.40 14.85
C LYS A 68 -12.03 10.32 16.27
N GLN A 69 -11.81 9.12 16.77
CA GLN A 69 -11.24 8.93 18.10
C GLN A 69 -9.76 9.23 18.11
N LEU A 70 -9.07 8.79 17.06
CA LEU A 70 -7.63 9.00 16.96
C LEU A 70 -7.25 10.45 16.81
N VAL A 71 -8.14 11.26 16.22
CA VAL A 71 -7.89 12.69 16.07
C VAL A 71 -7.65 13.34 17.43
N LYS A 72 -8.48 13.02 18.42
CA LYS A 72 -8.32 13.59 19.75
C LYS A 72 -6.98 13.17 20.36
N ILE A 73 -6.63 11.92 20.23
CA ILE A 73 -5.39 11.40 20.77
C ILE A 73 -4.19 12.07 20.09
N LYS A 74 -4.24 12.18 18.78
CA LYS A 74 -3.17 12.82 18.02
C LYS A 74 -3.01 14.29 18.41
N PHE A 75 -4.13 14.97 18.62
CA PHE A 75 -4.11 16.36 19.00
C PHE A 75 -3.42 16.54 20.35
N VAL A 76 -3.79 15.71 21.31
CA VAL A 76 -3.16 15.75 22.64
C VAL A 76 -1.67 15.44 22.54
N SER A 77 -1.33 14.41 21.77
CA SER A 77 0.07 14.03 21.60
C SER A 77 0.87 15.15 20.96
N ARG A 78 0.27 15.83 20.01
CA ARG A 78 0.93 16.93 19.33
C ARG A 78 1.24 18.07 20.30
N LEU A 79 0.35 18.34 21.24
CA LEU A 79 0.58 19.37 22.24
C LEU A 79 1.68 19.00 23.20
N ASN A 80 1.83 17.72 23.49
CA ASN A 80 2.80 17.23 24.45
C ASN A 80 4.13 16.86 23.82
N THR A 81 4.16 16.73 22.50
CA THR A 81 5.35 16.29 21.79
C THR A 81 6.08 17.52 21.25
N PRO A 82 7.41 17.60 21.45
CA PRO A 82 8.17 18.69 20.86
C PRO A 82 8.01 18.65 19.36
N ALA A 83 8.01 19.80 18.75
CA ALA A 83 7.94 19.88 17.31
C ALA A 83 9.15 19.22 16.68
N TYR A 84 8.91 18.43 15.68
CA TYR A 84 9.96 17.84 14.91
C TYR A 84 9.61 17.89 13.45
#